data_cbc18d23a75c21527cc39bb788de93d5
#
_entry.id   cbc18d23a75c21527cc39bb788de93d5
#
_cell.length_a   1.000
_cell.length_b   1.000
_cell.length_c   1.000
_cell.angle_alpha   90.00
_cell.angle_beta   90.00
_cell.angle_gamma   90.00
#
_symmetry.space_group_name_H-M   'P 1'
#
loop_
_entity.id
_entity.type
_entity.pdbx_description
1 polymer ?
#
loop_
_entity_poly.entity_id
_entity_poly.type
_entity_poly.pdbx_seq_one_letter_code
_entity_poly.pdbx_strand_id
1 'polypeptide(L)'
;SAASDVYKRQILWLCGLIRKNMRRFHTEEAVVSFTVSMVKYSLNTLLVLTIIVQLGIVSEASIAAAIASAGVAVSLALQGGLSNFAGGVMILLLKPFKVGDYIIFPGEGQEGTVKKIEMYYTTINSIDNRTIMIPNANLTNHTIINVTAMDRRKLEIKVGISYESDIRKAKDILRRLVEEEPHFQSEEQQFFVDELGESAITVGLRAWVATENYWPVKWKMNERIKEEFDAAGISIPYNQLDVHICPEPANKKAGKGDK
;
A
#
# COMPACT_ATOMS: atom_id res chain seq x y z
N SER A 1 -44.89 14.37 -35.58
CA SER A 1 -44.57 15.44 -36.56
C SER A 1 -43.29 15.05 -37.29
N ALA A 2 -43.17 15.50 -38.54
CA ALA A 2 -42.02 15.16 -39.40
C ALA A 2 -40.62 15.42 -38.74
N ALA A 3 -40.53 16.47 -37.89
CA ALA A 3 -39.31 16.75 -37.14
C ALA A 3 -38.93 15.61 -36.13
N SER A 4 -39.91 15.06 -35.42
CA SER A 4 -39.67 13.96 -34.47
C SER A 4 -39.15 12.70 -35.18
N ASP A 5 -39.59 12.42 -36.40
CA ASP A 5 -39.17 11.28 -37.18
C ASP A 5 -37.74 11.44 -37.72
N VAL A 6 -37.35 12.67 -38.05
CA VAL A 6 -35.97 13.01 -38.44
C VAL A 6 -35.01 12.76 -37.28
N TYR A 7 -35.32 13.26 -36.08
CA TYR A 7 -34.48 13.05 -34.89
C TYR A 7 -34.37 11.57 -34.50
N LYS A 8 -35.48 10.79 -34.58
CA LYS A 8 -35.43 9.35 -34.35
C LYS A 8 -34.50 8.62 -35.34
N ARG A 9 -34.53 9.00 -36.62
CA ARG A 9 -33.64 8.47 -37.65
C ARG A 9 -32.19 8.79 -37.35
N GLN A 10 -31.90 10.01 -36.92
CA GLN A 10 -30.54 10.44 -36.54
C GLN A 10 -30.04 9.62 -35.31
N ILE A 11 -30.87 9.40 -34.29
CA ILE A 11 -30.52 8.58 -33.13
C ILE A 11 -30.19 7.14 -33.56
N LEU A 12 -31.03 6.54 -34.42
CA LEU A 12 -30.78 5.18 -34.92
C LEU A 12 -29.51 5.08 -35.76
N TRP A 13 -29.26 6.08 -36.58
CA TRP A 13 -28.04 6.16 -37.38
C TRP A 13 -26.79 6.26 -36.49
N LEU A 14 -26.81 7.17 -35.50
CA LEU A 14 -25.73 7.32 -34.52
C LEU A 14 -25.46 6.03 -33.74
N CYS A 15 -26.52 5.36 -33.24
CA CYS A 15 -26.42 4.07 -32.57
C CYS A 15 -25.83 3.01 -33.48
N GLY A 16 -26.19 3.00 -34.77
CA GLY A 16 -25.61 2.11 -35.80
C GLY A 16 -24.11 2.36 -36.01
N LEU A 17 -23.71 3.64 -36.07
CA LEU A 17 -22.32 4.04 -36.20
C LEU A 17 -21.46 3.60 -35.00
N ILE A 18 -21.98 3.86 -33.79
CA ILE A 18 -21.31 3.43 -32.53
C ILE A 18 -21.15 1.91 -32.53
N ARG A 19 -22.22 1.17 -32.79
CA ARG A 19 -22.19 -0.31 -32.85
C ARG A 19 -21.16 -0.81 -33.86
N LYS A 20 -21.12 -0.24 -35.05
CA LYS A 20 -20.18 -0.61 -36.12
C LYS A 20 -18.74 -0.34 -35.70
N ASN A 21 -18.46 0.81 -35.11
CA ASN A 21 -17.12 1.17 -34.64
C ASN A 21 -16.66 0.27 -33.50
N MET A 22 -17.49 0.06 -32.48
CA MET A 22 -17.11 -0.77 -31.33
C MET A 22 -16.83 -2.23 -31.72
N ARG A 23 -17.63 -2.81 -32.63
CA ARG A 23 -17.39 -4.15 -33.19
C ARG A 23 -16.08 -4.23 -33.97
N ARG A 24 -15.66 -3.16 -34.64
CA ARG A 24 -14.37 -3.09 -35.35
C ARG A 24 -13.17 -3.20 -34.41
N PHE A 25 -13.32 -2.76 -33.15
CA PHE A 25 -12.30 -2.88 -32.11
C PHE A 25 -12.38 -4.18 -31.30
N HIS A 26 -13.10 -5.19 -31.78
CA HIS A 26 -13.29 -6.50 -31.11
C HIS A 26 -13.82 -6.39 -29.69
N THR A 27 -14.64 -5.36 -29.41
CA THR A 27 -15.28 -5.15 -28.11
C THR A 27 -16.35 -6.25 -27.89
N GLU A 28 -16.44 -6.75 -26.67
CA GLU A 28 -17.45 -7.76 -26.29
C GLU A 28 -18.88 -7.27 -26.59
N GLU A 29 -19.72 -8.15 -27.12
CA GLU A 29 -21.09 -7.83 -27.53
C GLU A 29 -21.95 -7.26 -26.36
N ALA A 30 -21.69 -7.71 -25.14
CA ALA A 30 -22.34 -7.18 -23.93
C ALA A 30 -22.06 -5.69 -23.75
N VAL A 31 -20.79 -5.26 -23.88
CA VAL A 31 -20.37 -3.87 -23.76
C VAL A 31 -20.94 -3.02 -24.90
N VAL A 32 -20.95 -3.55 -26.12
CA VAL A 32 -21.54 -2.88 -27.30
C VAL A 32 -23.03 -2.65 -27.06
N SER A 33 -23.77 -3.67 -26.64
CA SER A 33 -25.21 -3.62 -26.39
C SER A 33 -25.54 -2.61 -25.28
N PHE A 34 -24.80 -2.65 -24.17
CA PHE A 34 -24.96 -1.73 -23.06
C PHE A 34 -24.74 -0.28 -23.50
N THR A 35 -23.62 0.00 -24.16
CA THR A 35 -23.26 1.36 -24.62
C THR A 35 -24.30 1.92 -25.57
N VAL A 36 -24.70 1.13 -26.57
CA VAL A 36 -25.72 1.55 -27.55
C VAL A 36 -27.07 1.81 -26.89
N SER A 37 -27.46 0.96 -25.93
CA SER A 37 -28.71 1.15 -25.17
C SER A 37 -28.67 2.40 -24.32
N MET A 38 -27.58 2.64 -23.63
CA MET A 38 -27.36 3.84 -22.81
C MET A 38 -27.48 5.11 -23.64
N VAL A 39 -26.75 5.19 -24.77
CA VAL A 39 -26.81 6.34 -25.68
C VAL A 39 -28.21 6.53 -26.25
N LYS A 40 -28.86 5.44 -26.68
CA LYS A 40 -30.21 5.47 -27.24
C LYS A 40 -31.22 6.03 -26.24
N TYR A 41 -31.22 5.52 -25.00
CA TYR A 41 -32.15 5.97 -23.96
C TYR A 41 -31.88 7.42 -23.56
N SER A 42 -30.61 7.83 -23.38
CA SER A 42 -30.25 9.23 -23.08
C SER A 42 -30.72 10.19 -24.16
N LEU A 43 -30.49 9.90 -25.45
CA LEU A 43 -30.92 10.75 -26.56
C LEU A 43 -32.43 10.78 -26.70
N ASN A 44 -33.15 9.66 -26.49
CA ASN A 44 -34.60 9.65 -26.50
C ASN A 44 -35.18 10.48 -25.34
N THR A 45 -34.59 10.42 -24.15
CA THR A 45 -35.00 11.26 -23.01
C THR A 45 -34.83 12.73 -23.35
N LEU A 46 -33.72 13.16 -23.90
CA LEU A 46 -33.50 14.54 -24.34
C LEU A 46 -34.49 14.94 -25.40
N LEU A 47 -34.81 14.10 -26.38
CA LEU A 47 -35.79 14.36 -27.41
C LEU A 47 -37.19 14.59 -26.80
N VAL A 48 -37.59 13.73 -25.85
CA VAL A 48 -38.89 13.88 -25.17
C VAL A 48 -38.93 15.20 -24.39
N LEU A 49 -37.89 15.54 -23.65
CA LEU A 49 -37.79 16.80 -22.91
C LEU A 49 -37.89 18.02 -23.87
N THR A 50 -37.22 17.98 -25.01
CA THR A 50 -37.28 19.04 -26.03
C THR A 50 -38.70 19.20 -26.57
N ILE A 51 -39.42 18.10 -26.83
CA ILE A 51 -40.80 18.14 -27.30
C ILE A 51 -41.74 18.76 -26.24
N ILE A 52 -41.56 18.41 -24.96
CA ILE A 52 -42.36 18.95 -23.85
C ILE A 52 -42.19 20.48 -23.74
N VAL A 53 -40.95 20.98 -23.89
CA VAL A 53 -40.68 22.43 -23.94
C VAL A 53 -41.37 23.08 -25.14
N GLN A 54 -41.22 22.50 -26.32
CA GLN A 54 -41.85 23.07 -27.54
C GLN A 54 -43.37 23.10 -27.48
N LEU A 55 -44.00 22.20 -26.74
CA LEU A 55 -45.44 22.20 -26.51
C LEU A 55 -45.89 23.22 -25.45
N GLY A 56 -44.95 23.93 -24.79
CA GLY A 56 -45.24 24.91 -23.76
C GLY A 56 -45.78 24.32 -22.46
N ILE A 57 -45.66 22.99 -22.26
CA ILE A 57 -46.16 22.30 -21.05
C ILE A 57 -45.30 22.67 -19.83
N VAL A 58 -43.99 22.82 -20.03
CA VAL A 58 -43.02 23.13 -18.97
C VAL A 58 -42.08 24.23 -19.49
N SER A 59 -41.68 25.14 -18.61
CA SER A 59 -40.70 26.19 -18.96
C SER A 59 -39.29 25.63 -19.23
N GLU A 60 -38.56 26.28 -20.11
CA GLU A 60 -37.17 25.95 -20.39
C GLU A 60 -36.31 25.97 -19.12
N ALA A 61 -36.52 26.96 -18.24
CA ALA A 61 -35.82 27.08 -16.97
C ALA A 61 -36.03 25.87 -16.05
N SER A 62 -37.27 25.34 -16.01
CA SER A 62 -37.62 24.17 -15.18
C SER A 62 -36.90 22.91 -15.67
N ILE A 63 -36.80 22.72 -17.00
CA ILE A 63 -36.10 21.59 -17.57
C ILE A 63 -34.60 21.75 -17.38
N ALA A 64 -34.02 22.95 -17.57
CA ALA A 64 -32.62 23.22 -17.30
C ALA A 64 -32.27 22.90 -15.82
N ALA A 65 -33.11 23.31 -14.88
CA ALA A 65 -32.94 22.99 -13.46
C ALA A 65 -32.99 21.46 -13.17
N ALA A 66 -33.93 20.76 -13.81
CA ALA A 66 -34.05 19.30 -13.67
C ALA A 66 -32.80 18.57 -14.23
N ILE A 67 -32.31 18.98 -15.41
CA ILE A 67 -31.12 18.43 -16.01
C ILE A 67 -29.89 18.70 -15.13
N ALA A 68 -29.76 19.94 -14.61
CA ALA A 68 -28.66 20.29 -13.71
C ALA A 68 -28.67 19.43 -12.43
N SER A 69 -29.85 19.25 -11.80
CA SER A 69 -30.01 18.40 -10.61
C SER A 69 -29.66 16.93 -10.91
N ALA A 70 -30.14 16.39 -12.05
CA ALA A 70 -29.80 15.05 -12.49
C ALA A 70 -28.31 14.91 -12.76
N GLY A 71 -27.66 15.92 -13.37
CA GLY A 71 -26.24 15.98 -13.61
C GLY A 71 -25.41 15.89 -12.32
N VAL A 72 -25.84 16.62 -11.27
CA VAL A 72 -25.19 16.55 -9.95
C VAL A 72 -25.33 15.13 -9.37
N ALA A 73 -26.53 14.55 -9.42
CA ALA A 73 -26.77 13.19 -8.90
C ALA A 73 -25.90 12.14 -9.61
N VAL A 74 -25.79 12.21 -10.95
CA VAL A 74 -24.93 11.32 -11.75
C VAL A 74 -23.46 11.55 -11.42
N SER A 75 -23.03 12.81 -11.27
CA SER A 75 -21.65 13.16 -10.91
C SER A 75 -21.25 12.55 -9.56
N LEU A 76 -22.13 12.65 -8.55
CA LEU A 76 -21.92 12.04 -7.24
C LEU A 76 -21.87 10.50 -7.32
N ALA A 77 -22.74 9.90 -8.12
CA ALA A 77 -22.74 8.44 -8.33
C ALA A 77 -21.45 7.93 -9.01
N LEU A 78 -20.84 8.73 -9.88
CA LEU A 78 -19.62 8.39 -10.61
C LEU A 78 -18.34 8.88 -9.91
N GLN A 79 -18.44 9.57 -8.78
CA GLN A 79 -17.33 10.22 -8.08
C GLN A 79 -16.17 9.24 -7.80
N GLY A 80 -16.49 8.02 -7.33
CA GLY A 80 -15.45 7.00 -7.04
C GLY A 80 -14.69 6.56 -8.29
N GLY A 81 -15.39 6.34 -9.40
CA GLY A 81 -14.75 6.00 -10.68
C GLY A 81 -13.87 7.13 -11.21
N LEU A 82 -14.37 8.36 -11.17
CA LEU A 82 -13.63 9.53 -11.63
C LEU A 82 -12.39 9.80 -10.77
N SER A 83 -12.49 9.60 -9.46
CA SER A 83 -11.35 9.69 -8.53
C SER A 83 -10.26 8.66 -8.87
N ASN A 84 -10.64 7.41 -9.15
CA ASN A 84 -9.70 6.37 -9.54
C ASN A 84 -9.03 6.67 -10.89
N PHE A 85 -9.80 7.16 -11.84
CA PHE A 85 -9.27 7.59 -13.14
C PHE A 85 -8.24 8.72 -12.96
N ALA A 86 -8.59 9.77 -12.22
CA ALA A 86 -7.69 10.87 -11.91
C ALA A 86 -6.43 10.38 -11.19
N GLY A 87 -6.57 9.46 -10.21
CA GLY A 87 -5.47 8.81 -9.53
C GLY A 87 -4.54 8.08 -10.50
N GLY A 88 -5.08 7.30 -11.43
CA GLY A 88 -4.29 6.62 -12.46
C GLY A 88 -3.49 7.58 -13.35
N VAL A 89 -4.12 8.67 -13.78
CA VAL A 89 -3.44 9.73 -14.54
C VAL A 89 -2.31 10.37 -13.72
N MET A 90 -2.56 10.68 -12.45
CA MET A 90 -1.55 11.25 -11.55
C MET A 90 -0.37 10.31 -11.34
N ILE A 91 -0.61 9.01 -11.13
CA ILE A 91 0.46 8.02 -11.00
C ILE A 91 1.33 7.98 -12.26
N LEU A 92 0.72 7.98 -13.44
CA LEU A 92 1.45 7.94 -14.72
C LEU A 92 2.24 9.21 -15.01
N LEU A 93 1.74 10.38 -14.60
CA LEU A 93 2.39 11.67 -14.82
C LEU A 93 3.49 11.95 -13.79
N LEU A 94 3.18 11.83 -12.50
CA LEU A 94 4.08 12.17 -11.41
C LEU A 94 5.06 11.02 -11.07
N LYS A 95 4.70 9.79 -11.44
CA LYS A 95 5.51 8.58 -11.27
C LYS A 95 6.07 8.40 -9.86
N PRO A 96 5.24 8.45 -8.81
CA PRO A 96 5.70 8.16 -7.44
C PRO A 96 6.27 6.75 -7.32
N PHE A 97 5.83 5.85 -8.17
CA PHE A 97 6.38 4.52 -8.41
C PHE A 97 6.19 4.13 -9.88
N LYS A 98 6.89 3.08 -10.32
CA LYS A 98 6.86 2.57 -11.70
C LYS A 98 6.54 1.07 -11.69
N VAL A 99 6.20 0.53 -12.85
CA VAL A 99 6.13 -0.92 -13.04
C VAL A 99 7.50 -1.52 -12.76
N GLY A 100 7.53 -2.54 -11.91
CA GLY A 100 8.75 -3.19 -11.41
C GLY A 100 9.16 -2.73 -10.00
N ASP A 101 8.68 -1.60 -9.50
CA ASP A 101 8.96 -1.14 -8.15
C ASP A 101 8.27 -2.02 -7.09
N TYR A 102 8.94 -2.25 -5.96
CA TYR A 102 8.33 -2.84 -4.79
C TYR A 102 7.78 -1.76 -3.89
N ILE A 103 6.48 -1.80 -3.66
CA ILE A 103 5.77 -0.81 -2.84
C ILE A 103 5.10 -1.46 -1.64
N ILE A 104 5.05 -0.72 -0.54
CA ILE A 104 4.30 -1.07 0.65
C ILE A 104 3.18 -0.05 0.82
N PHE A 105 1.97 -0.53 1.05
CA PHE A 105 0.78 0.25 1.37
C PHE A 105 0.40 0.02 2.84
N PRO A 106 0.92 0.84 3.78
CA PRO A 106 0.85 0.56 5.21
C PRO A 106 -0.58 0.55 5.76
N GLY A 107 -1.49 1.32 5.19
CA GLY A 107 -2.87 1.45 5.67
C GLY A 107 -3.68 0.15 5.63
N GLU A 108 -3.36 -0.76 4.70
CA GLU A 108 -4.02 -2.05 4.53
C GLU A 108 -3.07 -3.24 4.71
N GLY A 109 -1.80 -2.99 5.07
CA GLY A 109 -0.79 -4.02 5.24
C GLY A 109 -0.44 -4.78 3.95
N GLN A 110 -0.70 -4.18 2.80
CA GLN A 110 -0.45 -4.79 1.50
C GLN A 110 0.91 -4.34 0.97
N GLU A 111 1.63 -5.27 0.36
CA GLU A 111 2.92 -4.99 -0.26
C GLU A 111 3.17 -5.90 -1.47
N GLY A 112 3.98 -5.44 -2.39
CA GLY A 112 4.34 -6.24 -3.57
C GLY A 112 4.99 -5.44 -4.68
N THR A 113 5.37 -6.16 -5.73
CA THR A 113 5.95 -5.57 -6.94
C THR A 113 4.84 -5.09 -7.87
N VAL A 114 4.93 -3.85 -8.32
CA VAL A 114 3.99 -3.26 -9.28
C VAL A 114 4.11 -3.99 -10.62
N LYS A 115 3.04 -4.66 -11.00
CA LYS A 115 2.96 -5.42 -12.26
C LYS A 115 2.40 -4.60 -13.40
N LYS A 116 1.36 -3.80 -13.12
CA LYS A 116 0.62 -3.05 -14.13
C LYS A 116 -0.08 -1.85 -13.49
N ILE A 117 -0.07 -0.72 -14.19
CA ILE A 117 -0.84 0.47 -13.84
C ILE A 117 -1.90 0.66 -14.92
N GLU A 118 -3.16 0.55 -14.54
CA GLU A 118 -4.32 0.68 -15.43
C GLU A 118 -5.12 1.94 -15.08
N MET A 119 -6.15 2.20 -15.87
CA MET A 119 -6.95 3.42 -15.77
C MET A 119 -7.58 3.63 -14.36
N TYR A 120 -8.06 2.55 -13.72
CA TYR A 120 -8.76 2.60 -12.44
C TYR A 120 -8.02 1.89 -11.30
N TYR A 121 -7.16 0.94 -11.63
CA TYR A 121 -6.49 0.06 -10.68
C TYR A 121 -5.01 -0.06 -11.01
N THR A 122 -4.21 -0.20 -9.96
CA THR A 122 -2.83 -0.67 -10.05
C THR A 122 -2.78 -2.09 -9.53
N THR A 123 -2.17 -2.98 -10.31
CA THR A 123 -1.98 -4.38 -9.95
C THR A 123 -0.59 -4.59 -9.42
N ILE A 124 -0.48 -5.18 -8.22
CA ILE A 124 0.78 -5.59 -7.60
C ILE A 124 0.79 -7.10 -7.38
N ASN A 125 1.96 -7.70 -7.40
CA ASN A 125 2.17 -9.08 -7.01
C ASN A 125 2.90 -9.12 -5.66
N SER A 126 2.30 -9.79 -4.67
CA SER A 126 2.94 -10.03 -3.38
C SER A 126 4.11 -11.00 -3.49
N ILE A 127 4.92 -11.12 -2.42
CA ILE A 127 6.09 -12.01 -2.38
C ILE A 127 5.73 -13.49 -2.56
N ASP A 128 4.53 -13.89 -2.13
CA ASP A 128 3.96 -15.23 -2.31
C ASP A 128 3.16 -15.38 -3.63
N ASN A 129 3.37 -14.44 -4.58
CA ASN A 129 2.82 -14.42 -5.93
C ASN A 129 1.29 -14.29 -5.99
N ARG A 130 0.65 -13.67 -5.00
CA ARG A 130 -0.76 -13.28 -5.10
C ARG A 130 -0.89 -11.98 -5.88
N THR A 131 -1.90 -11.90 -6.71
CA THR A 131 -2.26 -10.68 -7.43
C THR A 131 -3.18 -9.82 -6.57
N ILE A 132 -2.78 -8.59 -6.29
CA ILE A 132 -3.54 -7.63 -5.52
C ILE A 132 -3.87 -6.44 -6.43
N MET A 133 -5.15 -6.12 -6.55
CA MET A 133 -5.64 -4.97 -7.33
C MET A 133 -6.04 -3.85 -6.38
N ILE A 134 -5.34 -2.74 -6.46
CA ILE A 134 -5.57 -1.58 -5.58
C ILE A 134 -6.16 -0.44 -6.42
N PRO A 135 -7.31 0.14 -6.00
CA PRO A 135 -7.85 1.32 -6.65
C PRO A 135 -6.83 2.47 -6.66
N ASN A 136 -6.67 3.13 -7.81
CA ASN A 136 -5.66 4.19 -7.95
C ASN A 136 -5.86 5.37 -7.00
N ALA A 137 -7.12 5.70 -6.68
CA ALA A 137 -7.44 6.74 -5.71
C ALA A 137 -6.88 6.41 -4.32
N ASN A 138 -6.88 5.14 -3.90
CA ASN A 138 -6.28 4.73 -2.63
C ASN A 138 -4.77 4.98 -2.62
N LEU A 139 -4.10 4.66 -3.71
CA LEU A 139 -2.65 4.86 -3.83
C LEU A 139 -2.24 6.33 -3.90
N THR A 140 -3.10 7.20 -4.43
CA THR A 140 -2.81 8.65 -4.53
C THR A 140 -3.20 9.43 -3.29
N ASN A 141 -4.15 8.93 -2.50
CA ASN A 141 -4.68 9.62 -1.33
C ASN A 141 -4.03 9.19 0.00
N HIS A 142 -3.20 8.14 -0.02
CA HIS A 142 -2.57 7.59 1.19
C HIS A 142 -1.05 7.53 1.04
N THR A 143 -0.38 7.33 2.17
CA THR A 143 1.08 7.14 2.18
C THR A 143 1.46 5.84 1.49
N ILE A 144 2.44 5.91 0.60
CA ILE A 144 3.07 4.76 -0.04
C ILE A 144 4.55 4.78 0.30
N ILE A 145 5.11 3.62 0.61
CA ILE A 145 6.55 3.43 0.75
C ILE A 145 7.05 2.73 -0.50
N ASN A 146 7.84 3.42 -1.31
CA ASN A 146 8.52 2.83 -2.45
C ASN A 146 9.90 2.34 -1.99
N VAL A 147 10.03 1.04 -1.87
CA VAL A 147 11.22 0.37 -1.31
C VAL A 147 12.39 0.36 -2.29
N THR A 148 12.08 0.35 -3.59
CA THR A 148 13.06 0.21 -4.68
C THR A 148 13.34 1.50 -5.45
N ALA A 149 12.75 2.62 -5.01
CA ALA A 149 12.98 3.94 -5.63
C ALA A 149 14.45 4.38 -5.56
N MET A 150 15.17 3.92 -4.53
CA MET A 150 16.59 4.19 -4.34
C MET A 150 17.38 2.91 -4.54
N ASP A 151 18.54 3.02 -5.15
CA ASP A 151 19.48 1.93 -5.47
C ASP A 151 20.16 1.38 -4.23
N ARG A 152 20.16 2.12 -3.12
CA ARG A 152 20.75 1.71 -1.85
C ARG A 152 19.83 2.01 -0.67
N ARG A 153 19.96 1.19 0.36
CA ARG A 153 19.22 1.31 1.62
C ARG A 153 20.19 1.23 2.79
N LYS A 154 19.88 1.92 3.88
CA LYS A 154 20.62 1.79 5.12
C LYS A 154 20.08 0.58 5.89
N LEU A 155 20.88 -0.48 5.99
CA LEU A 155 20.56 -1.65 6.80
C LEU A 155 20.87 -1.35 8.25
N GLU A 156 19.89 -1.53 9.11
CA GLU A 156 20.05 -1.45 10.56
C GLU A 156 19.80 -2.84 11.17
N ILE A 157 20.75 -3.29 12.00
CA ILE A 157 20.62 -4.51 12.79
C ILE A 157 20.86 -4.14 14.24
N LYS A 158 20.00 -4.61 15.12
CA LYS A 158 20.06 -4.43 16.57
C LYS A 158 20.05 -5.79 17.25
N VAL A 159 20.94 -5.97 18.21
CA VAL A 159 21.06 -7.22 18.99
C VAL A 159 21.21 -6.88 20.46
N GLY A 160 20.44 -7.55 21.32
CA GLY A 160 20.56 -7.44 22.76
C GLY A 160 21.72 -8.31 23.28
N ILE A 161 22.59 -7.76 24.09
CA ILE A 161 23.65 -8.48 24.80
C ILE A 161 23.43 -8.37 26.31
N SER A 162 23.94 -9.35 27.08
CA SER A 162 23.89 -9.32 28.53
C SER A 162 24.63 -8.10 29.10
N TYR A 163 24.17 -7.58 30.23
CA TYR A 163 24.84 -6.50 30.99
C TYR A 163 26.26 -6.88 31.43
N GLU A 164 26.55 -8.19 31.53
CA GLU A 164 27.88 -8.71 31.86
C GLU A 164 28.81 -8.79 30.64
N SER A 165 28.29 -8.63 29.43
CA SER A 165 29.07 -8.73 28.20
C SER A 165 29.83 -7.43 27.90
N ASP A 166 31.02 -7.56 27.29
CA ASP A 166 31.83 -6.40 26.89
C ASP A 166 31.27 -5.73 25.64
N ILE A 167 30.70 -4.53 25.82
CA ILE A 167 30.14 -3.71 24.74
C ILE A 167 31.17 -3.37 23.67
N ARG A 168 32.43 -3.11 24.05
CA ARG A 168 33.50 -2.78 23.09
C ARG A 168 33.80 -3.95 22.17
N LYS A 169 33.97 -5.12 22.78
CA LYS A 169 34.18 -6.37 22.07
C LYS A 169 33.03 -6.69 21.11
N ALA A 170 31.77 -6.50 21.56
CA ALA A 170 30.59 -6.66 20.71
C ALA A 170 30.63 -5.73 19.50
N LYS A 171 30.91 -4.47 19.71
CA LYS A 171 31.01 -3.48 18.61
C LYS A 171 32.16 -3.76 17.65
N ASP A 172 33.30 -4.24 18.14
CA ASP A 172 34.45 -4.59 17.30
C ASP A 172 34.15 -5.83 16.42
N ILE A 173 33.41 -6.80 16.95
CA ILE A 173 32.91 -7.93 16.15
C ILE A 173 31.95 -7.42 15.06
N LEU A 174 30.99 -6.58 15.40
CA LEU A 174 30.06 -6.02 14.41
C LEU A 174 30.81 -5.25 13.32
N ARG A 175 31.86 -4.48 13.67
CA ARG A 175 32.71 -3.77 12.70
C ARG A 175 33.41 -4.73 11.76
N ARG A 176 34.07 -5.75 12.30
CA ARG A 176 34.75 -6.77 11.50
C ARG A 176 33.79 -7.47 10.55
N LEU A 177 32.60 -7.87 11.02
CA LEU A 177 31.60 -8.51 10.20
C LEU A 177 31.11 -7.64 9.02
N VAL A 178 30.99 -6.32 9.25
CA VAL A 178 30.64 -5.38 8.18
C VAL A 178 31.80 -5.22 7.20
N GLU A 179 33.05 -5.16 7.66
CA GLU A 179 34.23 -5.05 6.81
C GLU A 179 34.46 -6.31 5.95
N GLU A 180 34.12 -7.49 6.45
CA GLU A 180 34.22 -8.76 5.75
C GLU A 180 33.09 -9.01 4.75
N GLU A 181 31.98 -8.30 4.87
CA GLU A 181 30.81 -8.48 3.99
C GLU A 181 30.91 -7.57 2.76
N PRO A 182 31.16 -8.11 1.55
CA PRO A 182 31.47 -7.32 0.36
C PRO A 182 30.31 -6.45 -0.15
N HIS A 183 29.09 -6.73 0.28
CA HIS A 183 27.92 -5.99 -0.15
C HIS A 183 27.67 -4.72 0.67
N PHE A 184 28.35 -4.52 1.80
CA PHE A 184 28.31 -3.24 2.51
C PHE A 184 29.23 -2.23 1.84
N GLN A 185 28.75 -1.00 1.77
CA GLN A 185 29.53 0.12 1.30
C GLN A 185 30.38 0.68 2.46
N SER A 186 31.58 1.13 2.17
CA SER A 186 32.50 1.67 3.18
C SER A 186 32.08 3.02 3.77
N GLU A 187 31.07 3.65 3.18
CA GLU A 187 30.58 4.96 3.60
C GLU A 187 29.66 4.87 4.82
N GLU A 188 29.83 5.80 5.78
CA GLU A 188 28.93 6.04 6.92
C GLU A 188 28.51 4.78 7.71
N GLN A 189 29.46 3.93 8.05
CA GLN A 189 29.22 2.81 8.96
C GLN A 189 29.11 3.33 10.39
N GLN A 190 28.07 2.91 11.11
CA GLN A 190 27.84 3.30 12.49
C GLN A 190 27.71 2.08 13.38
N PHE A 191 28.41 2.08 14.54
CA PHE A 191 28.32 1.05 15.56
C PHE A 191 27.99 1.72 16.89
N PHE A 192 26.83 1.43 17.45
CA PHE A 192 26.29 2.20 18.56
C PHE A 192 25.67 1.29 19.64
N VAL A 193 25.43 1.86 20.80
CA VAL A 193 24.51 1.33 21.79
C VAL A 193 23.21 2.09 21.61
N ASP A 194 22.13 1.36 21.37
CA ASP A 194 20.82 1.94 21.08
C ASP A 194 20.04 2.19 22.38
N GLU A 195 20.05 1.20 23.27
CA GLU A 195 19.26 1.23 24.50
C GLU A 195 19.90 0.38 25.60
N LEU A 196 19.71 0.83 26.84
CA LEU A 196 19.95 0.06 28.06
C LEU A 196 18.59 -0.45 28.54
N GLY A 197 18.18 -1.61 28.01
CA GLY A 197 16.84 -2.19 28.24
C GLY A 197 16.75 -2.96 29.57
N GLU A 198 15.55 -3.45 29.89
CA GLU A 198 15.27 -4.14 31.14
C GLU A 198 16.12 -5.43 31.37
N SER A 199 16.40 -6.17 30.30
CA SER A 199 17.12 -7.45 30.38
C SER A 199 18.38 -7.53 29.52
N ALA A 200 18.63 -6.53 28.68
CA ALA A 200 19.71 -6.52 27.72
C ALA A 200 20.16 -5.11 27.36
N ILE A 201 21.43 -4.98 26.99
CA ILE A 201 21.95 -3.80 26.34
C ILE A 201 21.83 -3.99 24.83
N THR A 202 21.08 -3.15 24.13
CA THR A 202 20.92 -3.23 22.68
C THR A 202 22.09 -2.54 21.98
N VAL A 203 22.94 -3.32 21.32
CA VAL A 203 23.99 -2.84 20.42
C VAL A 203 23.52 -2.92 18.99
N GLY A 204 23.96 -1.99 18.16
CA GLY A 204 23.51 -1.94 16.77
C GLY A 204 24.60 -1.53 15.79
N LEU A 205 24.33 -1.87 14.55
CA LEU A 205 25.09 -1.39 13.39
C LEU A 205 24.15 -0.75 12.37
N ARG A 206 24.67 0.24 11.64
CA ARG A 206 24.03 0.81 10.45
C ARG A 206 25.07 0.91 9.34
N ALA A 207 24.74 0.38 8.18
CA ALA A 207 25.61 0.44 7.01
C ALA A 207 24.78 0.45 5.72
N TRP A 208 25.31 1.06 4.66
CA TRP A 208 24.66 1.11 3.36
C TRP A 208 24.86 -0.20 2.60
N VAL A 209 23.81 -0.65 1.91
CA VAL A 209 23.77 -1.83 1.07
C VAL A 209 22.93 -1.56 -0.18
N ALA A 210 23.26 -2.16 -1.31
CA ALA A 210 22.41 -2.11 -2.49
C ALA A 210 21.02 -2.68 -2.18
N THR A 211 19.98 -2.04 -2.72
CA THR A 211 18.57 -2.38 -2.40
C THR A 211 18.27 -3.85 -2.68
N GLU A 212 18.81 -4.41 -3.75
CA GLU A 212 18.67 -5.83 -4.14
C GLU A 212 19.29 -6.81 -3.12
N ASN A 213 20.36 -6.40 -2.43
CA ASN A 213 21.09 -7.21 -1.46
C ASN A 213 20.59 -7.03 -0.02
N TYR A 214 19.60 -6.14 0.21
CA TYR A 214 19.16 -5.80 1.56
C TYR A 214 18.74 -7.02 2.39
N TRP A 215 17.86 -7.85 1.87
CA TRP A 215 17.37 -9.02 2.59
C TRP A 215 18.41 -10.15 2.71
N PRO A 216 19.11 -10.55 1.63
CA PRO A 216 20.18 -11.55 1.74
C PRO A 216 21.26 -11.18 2.74
N VAL A 217 21.72 -9.93 2.71
CA VAL A 217 22.73 -9.45 3.67
C VAL A 217 22.18 -9.41 5.09
N LYS A 218 20.94 -8.97 5.29
CA LYS A 218 20.30 -8.92 6.61
C LYS A 218 20.23 -10.30 7.26
N TRP A 219 19.80 -11.31 6.52
CA TRP A 219 19.67 -12.67 7.04
C TRP A 219 21.04 -13.28 7.36
N LYS A 220 21.99 -13.17 6.44
CA LYS A 220 23.36 -13.62 6.63
C LYS A 220 24.04 -12.95 7.83
N MET A 221 23.85 -11.65 7.98
CA MET A 221 24.43 -10.91 9.11
C MET A 221 23.83 -11.34 10.44
N ASN A 222 22.52 -11.57 10.53
CA ASN A 222 21.89 -12.06 11.75
C ASN A 222 22.48 -13.41 12.19
N GLU A 223 22.67 -14.33 11.25
CA GLU A 223 23.30 -15.63 11.49
C GLU A 223 24.75 -15.48 11.97
N ARG A 224 25.56 -14.75 11.22
CA ARG A 224 26.97 -14.50 11.55
C ARG A 224 27.17 -13.79 12.88
N ILE A 225 26.31 -12.80 13.20
CA ILE A 225 26.38 -12.11 14.50
C ILE A 225 26.16 -13.12 15.65
N LYS A 226 25.18 -14.01 15.51
CA LYS A 226 24.92 -15.02 16.54
C LYS A 226 26.12 -15.95 16.73
N GLU A 227 26.68 -16.47 15.65
CA GLU A 227 27.83 -17.37 15.68
C GLU A 227 29.08 -16.71 16.29
N GLU A 228 29.41 -15.50 15.86
CA GLU A 228 30.59 -14.77 16.32
C GLU A 228 30.44 -14.29 17.77
N PHE A 229 29.23 -13.92 18.20
CA PHE A 229 28.97 -13.57 19.60
C PHE A 229 29.13 -14.79 20.51
N ASP A 230 28.60 -15.95 20.12
CA ASP A 230 28.77 -17.19 20.86
C ASP A 230 30.26 -17.59 20.96
N ALA A 231 30.99 -17.55 19.84
CA ALA A 231 32.43 -17.88 19.82
C ALA A 231 33.27 -16.91 20.69
N ALA A 232 32.83 -15.67 20.81
CA ALA A 232 33.48 -14.65 21.62
C ALA A 232 33.05 -14.64 23.09
N GLY A 233 32.10 -15.47 23.49
CA GLY A 233 31.52 -15.50 24.84
C GLY A 233 30.63 -14.30 25.17
N ILE A 234 30.08 -13.64 24.14
CA ILE A 234 29.07 -12.58 24.32
C ILE A 234 27.70 -13.25 24.39
N SER A 235 27.03 -13.11 25.51
CA SER A 235 25.72 -13.71 25.75
C SER A 235 24.61 -12.83 25.22
N ILE A 236 23.70 -13.45 24.43
CA ILE A 236 22.40 -12.88 24.10
C ILE A 236 21.42 -13.39 25.16
N PRO A 237 20.98 -12.56 26.10
CA PRO A 237 20.26 -13.04 27.27
C PRO A 237 18.80 -13.36 26.92
N TYR A 238 18.23 -14.31 27.66
CA TYR A 238 16.78 -14.43 27.80
C TYR A 238 16.25 -13.30 28.67
N ASN A 239 14.94 -13.13 28.74
CA ASN A 239 14.32 -12.19 29.68
C ASN A 239 14.77 -12.51 31.10
N GLN A 240 15.27 -11.51 31.80
CA GLN A 240 15.71 -11.64 33.18
C GLN A 240 14.59 -11.22 34.13
N LEU A 241 14.44 -11.92 35.23
CA LEU A 241 13.47 -11.60 36.27
C LEU A 241 14.15 -11.73 37.64
N ASP A 242 14.17 -10.64 38.41
CA ASP A 242 14.60 -10.66 39.81
C ASP A 242 13.44 -11.12 40.69
N VAL A 243 13.60 -12.27 41.32
CA VAL A 243 12.58 -12.86 42.19
C VAL A 243 13.01 -12.78 43.65
N HIS A 244 12.37 -11.94 44.42
CA HIS A 244 12.53 -11.88 45.87
C HIS A 244 11.54 -12.83 46.56
N ILE A 245 12.05 -13.95 47.11
CA ILE A 245 11.26 -14.89 47.89
C ILE A 245 11.15 -14.36 49.31
N CYS A 246 9.99 -13.84 49.69
CA CYS A 246 9.70 -13.52 51.09
C CYS A 246 9.34 -14.78 51.86
N PRO A 247 10.11 -15.20 52.89
CA PRO A 247 9.70 -16.33 53.71
C PRO A 247 8.39 -16.02 54.41
N GLU A 248 7.47 -16.98 54.41
CA GLU A 248 6.19 -16.85 55.07
C GLU A 248 6.44 -16.58 56.57
N PRO A 249 5.78 -15.59 57.21
CA PRO A 249 5.97 -15.35 58.65
C PRO A 249 5.62 -16.60 59.43
N ALA A 250 6.59 -17.11 60.21
CA ALA A 250 6.40 -18.30 61.04
C ALA A 250 5.12 -18.15 61.90
N ASN A 251 4.15 -18.97 61.60
CA ASN A 251 2.87 -19.00 62.30
C ASN A 251 3.16 -19.29 63.81
N LYS A 252 3.15 -18.26 64.67
CA LYS A 252 3.22 -18.43 66.14
C LYS A 252 2.01 -19.26 66.58
N LYS A 253 2.21 -20.55 66.73
CA LYS A 253 1.24 -21.42 67.39
C LYS A 253 0.87 -20.72 68.69
N ALA A 254 -0.37 -20.27 68.80
CA ALA A 254 -0.96 -19.80 70.02
C ALA A 254 -0.86 -20.95 71.07
N GLY A 255 0.01 -20.73 72.04
CA GLY A 255 0.12 -21.62 73.14
C GLY A 255 -1.25 -21.76 73.85
N LYS A 256 -1.80 -22.97 73.89
CA LYS A 256 -2.88 -23.32 74.80
C LYS A 256 -2.35 -23.11 76.23
N GLY A 257 -2.82 -22.04 76.86
CA GLY A 257 -2.76 -21.90 78.27
C GLY A 257 -3.83 -22.80 78.90
N ASP A 258 -3.38 -23.81 79.56
CA ASP A 258 -4.18 -24.50 80.61
C ASP A 258 -4.50 -23.55 81.76
N LYS A 259 -5.76 -23.35 82.09
CA LYS A 259 -6.35 -23.50 83.44
C LYS A 259 -7.85 -23.26 83.33
#